data_757debdf3db44e81624cc5d71c9d1516
#
_entry.id   757debdf3db44e81624cc5d71c9d1516
#
_cell.length_a   1.000
_cell.length_b   1.000
_cell.length_c   1.000
_cell.angle_alpha   90.00
_cell.angle_beta   90.00
_cell.angle_gamma   90.00
#
_symmetry.space_group_name_H-M   'P 1'
#
loop_
_entity.id
_entity.type
_entity.pdbx_description
1 polymer ?
#
loop_
_entity_poly.entity_id
_entity_poly.type
_entity_poly.pdbx_seq_one_letter_code
_entity_poly.pdbx_strand_id
1 'polypeptide(L)'
;AAPASGSGKTTLTCAVLKALMNKGLKTAAFKSGPEYIDPMFHSRVIGTKSRNMDLFMLPEETAKYLLAKNGKDCDIAVLEGAMGFFDGMGTTLKGSAYDLARLTKTPVILVVNAKGAALSIAAMIEGFKNFRKDVNVAGAVLNNVTAMSYLFYKEAIEKETGIPLLGYMPHMEKCNFESRHLGLVTAGEITGLQEIINT
;
A
#
# COMPACT_ATOMS: atom_id res chain seq x y z
N ALA A 1 0.04 -2.19 -2.71
CA ALA A 1 -0.16 -1.53 -4.01
C ALA A 1 -1.63 -1.18 -4.23
N ALA A 2 -1.97 -0.46 -5.31
CA ALA A 2 -3.36 -0.12 -5.65
C ALA A 2 -3.51 0.17 -7.15
N PRO A 3 -4.74 0.15 -7.69
CA PRO A 3 -5.00 0.52 -9.09
C PRO A 3 -4.68 1.99 -9.41
N ALA A 4 -4.83 2.89 -8.44
CA ALA A 4 -4.64 4.33 -8.65
C ALA A 4 -4.24 5.05 -7.36
N SER A 5 -3.85 6.31 -7.48
CA SER A 5 -3.73 7.22 -6.34
C SER A 5 -5.09 7.40 -5.65
N GLY A 6 -5.09 7.75 -4.36
CA GLY A 6 -6.34 7.92 -3.59
C GLY A 6 -7.08 6.62 -3.23
N SER A 7 -6.53 5.44 -3.53
CA SER A 7 -7.18 4.16 -3.19
C SER A 7 -7.08 3.77 -1.71
N GLY A 8 -6.37 4.54 -0.86
CA GLY A 8 -6.23 4.26 0.58
C GLY A 8 -4.93 3.51 0.96
N LYS A 9 -3.91 3.49 0.08
CA LYS A 9 -2.62 2.82 0.36
C LYS A 9 -1.98 3.28 1.65
N THR A 10 -1.79 4.58 1.81
CA THR A 10 -1.09 5.16 2.97
C THR A 10 -1.85 4.87 4.27
N THR A 11 -3.18 5.02 4.26
CA THR A 11 -4.02 4.69 5.42
C THR A 11 -3.86 3.22 5.83
N LEU A 12 -3.98 2.30 4.87
CA LEU A 12 -3.79 0.86 5.14
C LEU A 12 -2.37 0.57 5.61
N THR A 13 -1.35 1.16 4.99
CA THR A 13 0.05 0.94 5.37
C THR A 13 0.30 1.36 6.81
N CYS A 14 -0.19 2.53 7.21
CA CYS A 14 -0.10 3.02 8.59
C CYS A 14 -0.82 2.09 9.57
N ALA A 15 -2.04 1.66 9.25
CA ALA A 15 -2.81 0.74 10.08
C ALA A 15 -2.10 -0.62 10.26
N VAL A 16 -1.58 -1.19 9.17
CA VAL A 16 -0.84 -2.45 9.20
C VAL A 16 0.45 -2.33 10.01
N LEU A 17 1.25 -1.29 9.78
CA LEU A 17 2.48 -1.05 10.55
C LEU A 17 2.18 -0.94 12.04
N LYS A 18 1.15 -0.16 12.42
CA LYS A 18 0.74 0.00 13.81
C LYS A 18 0.28 -1.32 14.43
N ALA A 19 -0.54 -2.08 13.72
CA ALA A 19 -1.01 -3.38 14.19
C ALA A 19 0.12 -4.39 14.39
N LEU A 20 1.10 -4.42 13.48
CA LEU A 20 2.29 -5.28 13.60
C LEU A 20 3.13 -4.89 14.81
N MET A 21 3.37 -3.60 15.03
CA MET A 21 4.11 -3.09 16.19
C MET A 21 3.39 -3.39 17.51
N ASN A 22 2.05 -3.25 17.54
CA ASN A 22 1.25 -3.61 18.73
C ASN A 22 1.31 -5.11 19.06
N LYS A 23 1.62 -5.96 18.07
CA LYS A 23 1.92 -7.39 18.28
C LYS A 23 3.38 -7.65 18.70
N GLY A 24 4.18 -6.62 18.93
CA GLY A 24 5.58 -6.72 19.34
C GLY A 24 6.56 -6.99 18.20
N LEU A 25 6.12 -6.93 16.93
CA LEU A 25 6.99 -7.16 15.78
C LEU A 25 7.83 -5.93 15.47
N LYS A 26 9.09 -6.13 15.15
CA LYS A 26 9.99 -5.10 14.63
C LYS A 26 9.70 -4.88 13.15
N THR A 27 9.26 -3.67 12.81
CA THR A 27 8.87 -3.33 11.44
C THR A 27 9.88 -2.41 10.77
N ALA A 28 10.06 -2.58 9.46
CA ALA A 28 10.67 -1.59 8.57
C ALA A 28 9.65 -1.14 7.53
N ALA A 29 9.63 0.15 7.22
CA ALA A 29 8.76 0.70 6.19
C ALA A 29 9.59 1.23 5.02
N PHE A 30 9.07 1.02 3.81
CA PHE A 30 9.65 1.55 2.58
C PHE A 30 8.57 2.18 1.73
N LYS A 31 8.92 3.26 1.03
CA LYS A 31 8.05 3.92 0.06
C LYS A 31 8.65 3.82 -1.33
N SER A 32 7.88 3.33 -2.29
CA SER A 32 8.24 3.40 -3.70
C SER A 32 8.21 4.84 -4.19
N GLY A 33 9.24 5.24 -4.92
CA GLY A 33 9.36 6.59 -5.45
C GLY A 33 9.96 7.63 -4.49
N PRO A 34 10.24 8.85 -4.97
CA PRO A 34 10.92 9.90 -4.24
C PRO A 34 9.93 10.73 -3.41
N GLU A 35 9.15 10.08 -2.57
CA GLU A 35 8.15 10.74 -1.73
C GLU A 35 8.72 11.10 -0.35
N TYR A 36 8.31 12.27 0.16
CA TYR A 36 8.76 12.79 1.45
C TYR A 36 7.72 12.59 2.57
N ILE A 37 6.45 12.74 2.25
CA ILE A 37 5.36 12.81 3.24
C ILE A 37 5.05 11.43 3.83
N ASP A 38 4.84 10.40 3.01
CA ASP A 38 4.50 9.07 3.51
C ASP A 38 5.61 8.47 4.40
N PRO A 39 6.91 8.56 4.06
CA PRO A 39 7.99 8.19 4.98
C PRO A 39 7.99 8.97 6.30
N MET A 40 7.56 10.23 6.27
CA MET A 40 7.41 11.03 7.48
C MET A 40 6.27 10.52 8.36
N PHE A 41 5.12 10.13 7.77
CA PHE A 41 4.03 9.49 8.51
C PHE A 41 4.47 8.18 9.15
N HIS A 42 5.13 7.31 8.40
CA HIS A 42 5.65 6.05 8.92
C HIS A 42 6.60 6.28 10.11
N SER A 43 7.47 7.30 10.02
CA SER A 43 8.50 7.54 11.02
C SER A 43 7.99 8.32 12.22
N ARG A 44 7.31 9.46 12.01
CA ARG A 44 6.89 10.36 13.09
C ARG A 44 5.61 9.93 13.78
N VAL A 45 4.68 9.36 13.02
CA VAL A 45 3.35 9.02 13.52
C VAL A 45 3.30 7.58 14.00
N ILE A 46 3.81 6.65 13.20
CA ILE A 46 3.80 5.23 13.52
C ILE A 46 5.02 4.81 14.37
N GLY A 47 6.14 5.52 14.24
CA GLY A 47 7.38 5.21 14.93
C GLY A 47 8.24 4.15 14.23
N THR A 48 7.90 3.78 12.99
CA THR A 48 8.67 2.81 12.19
C THR A 48 9.65 3.56 11.29
N LYS A 49 10.93 3.15 11.29
CA LYS A 49 11.93 3.71 10.37
C LYS A 49 11.48 3.49 8.92
N SER A 50 11.39 4.56 8.16
CA SER A 50 10.99 4.53 6.75
C SER A 50 12.09 5.05 5.82
N ARG A 51 12.14 4.49 4.59
CA ARG A 51 13.09 4.83 3.54
C ARG A 51 12.41 4.85 2.19
N ASN A 52 12.87 5.73 1.31
CA ASN A 52 12.48 5.70 -0.10
C ASN A 52 13.24 4.61 -0.86
N MET A 53 12.52 3.96 -1.77
CA MET A 53 13.04 2.98 -2.70
C MET A 53 12.63 3.41 -4.10
N ASP A 54 13.49 4.18 -4.77
CA ASP A 54 13.17 4.77 -6.07
C ASP A 54 14.07 4.18 -7.16
N LEU A 55 13.50 3.34 -8.03
CA LEU A 55 14.22 2.72 -9.14
C LEU A 55 14.47 3.68 -10.32
N PHE A 56 13.98 4.92 -10.24
CA PHE A 56 14.38 5.96 -11.19
C PHE A 56 15.76 6.54 -10.83
N MET A 57 15.99 6.78 -9.54
CA MET A 57 17.22 7.38 -9.05
C MET A 57 18.28 6.36 -8.64
N LEU A 58 17.86 5.14 -8.25
CA LEU A 58 18.74 4.12 -7.71
C LEU A 58 18.95 2.96 -8.68
N PRO A 59 20.19 2.50 -8.89
CA PRO A 59 20.44 1.21 -9.54
C PRO A 59 19.74 0.06 -8.79
N GLU A 60 19.33 -0.98 -9.52
CA GLU A 60 18.62 -2.14 -8.96
C GLU A 60 19.38 -2.78 -7.78
N GLU A 61 20.69 -2.94 -7.90
CA GLU A 61 21.52 -3.52 -6.84
C GLU A 61 21.58 -2.65 -5.58
N THR A 62 21.56 -1.32 -5.75
CA THR A 62 21.48 -0.37 -4.63
C THR A 62 20.13 -0.49 -3.92
N ALA A 63 19.03 -0.62 -4.67
CA ALA A 63 17.70 -0.80 -4.09
C ALA A 63 17.63 -2.12 -3.29
N LYS A 64 18.12 -3.23 -3.83
CA LYS A 64 18.20 -4.52 -3.11
C LYS A 64 19.06 -4.42 -1.85
N TYR A 65 20.21 -3.76 -1.95
CA TYR A 65 21.08 -3.55 -0.80
C TYR A 65 20.40 -2.74 0.30
N LEU A 66 19.69 -1.65 -0.06
CA LEU A 66 18.97 -0.81 0.90
C LEU A 66 17.84 -1.58 1.59
N LEU A 67 17.11 -2.43 0.84
CA LEU A 67 16.09 -3.29 1.41
C LEU A 67 16.71 -4.27 2.42
N ALA A 68 17.75 -4.99 2.03
CA ALA A 68 18.44 -5.94 2.89
C ALA A 68 19.05 -5.27 4.13
N LYS A 69 19.75 -4.14 3.96
CA LYS A 69 20.39 -3.42 5.05
C LYS A 69 19.40 -2.89 6.08
N ASN A 70 18.27 -2.30 5.63
CA ASN A 70 17.30 -1.69 6.53
C ASN A 70 16.27 -2.68 7.05
N GLY A 71 16.10 -3.83 6.41
CA GLY A 71 15.22 -4.92 6.85
C GLY A 71 15.92 -5.98 7.72
N LYS A 72 17.26 -5.96 7.82
CA LYS A 72 18.06 -7.02 8.46
C LYS A 72 17.63 -7.35 9.90
N ASP A 73 17.32 -6.32 10.69
CA ASP A 73 16.99 -6.47 12.10
C ASP A 73 15.47 -6.37 12.37
N CYS A 74 14.66 -6.55 11.33
CA CYS A 74 13.22 -6.47 11.39
C CYS A 74 12.59 -7.83 11.12
N ASP A 75 11.45 -8.09 11.77
CA ASP A 75 10.65 -9.30 11.53
C ASP A 75 9.88 -9.21 10.22
N ILE A 76 9.48 -7.99 9.86
CA ILE A 76 8.70 -7.72 8.64
C ILE A 76 9.03 -6.36 8.04
N ALA A 77 9.12 -6.31 6.71
CA ALA A 77 9.25 -5.09 5.93
C ALA A 77 7.95 -4.84 5.13
N VAL A 78 7.45 -3.62 5.20
CA VAL A 78 6.26 -3.19 4.45
C VAL A 78 6.68 -2.15 3.41
N LEU A 79 6.39 -2.43 2.13
CA LEU A 79 6.65 -1.53 1.02
C LEU A 79 5.34 -0.90 0.56
N GLU A 80 5.23 0.41 0.68
CA GLU A 80 4.10 1.17 0.15
C GLU A 80 4.38 1.62 -1.29
N GLY A 81 3.50 1.23 -2.23
CA GLY A 81 3.60 1.67 -3.62
C GLY A 81 3.17 3.12 -3.80
N ALA A 82 3.81 3.85 -4.72
CA ALA A 82 3.35 5.15 -5.20
C ALA A 82 2.37 4.97 -6.37
N MET A 83 1.53 5.95 -6.61
CA MET A 83 0.58 5.99 -7.74
C MET A 83 -0.23 4.69 -7.93
N GLY A 84 -0.55 4.33 -9.15
CA GLY A 84 -1.06 3.01 -9.50
C GLY A 84 0.09 1.99 -9.59
N PHE A 85 -0.25 0.71 -9.39
CA PHE A 85 0.75 -0.36 -9.29
C PHE A 85 1.64 -0.47 -10.54
N PHE A 86 1.07 -0.27 -11.71
CA PHE A 86 1.78 -0.34 -12.99
C PHE A 86 2.18 1.02 -13.55
N ASP A 87 1.95 2.12 -12.80
CA ASP A 87 2.27 3.47 -13.24
C ASP A 87 3.75 3.76 -12.96
N GLY A 88 4.54 3.83 -14.01
CA GLY A 88 5.95 4.16 -13.97
C GLY A 88 6.25 5.46 -14.71
N MET A 89 7.45 5.59 -15.25
CA MET A 89 7.86 6.77 -16.00
C MET A 89 7.09 6.88 -17.32
N GLY A 90 6.34 7.96 -17.49
CA GLY A 90 5.48 8.15 -18.66
C GLY A 90 4.46 7.04 -18.78
N THR A 91 4.47 6.31 -19.88
CA THR A 91 3.60 5.15 -20.13
C THR A 91 4.31 3.81 -19.97
N THR A 92 5.42 3.78 -19.25
CA THR A 92 6.23 2.56 -19.05
C THR A 92 6.03 1.98 -17.64
N LEU A 93 6.46 0.74 -17.45
CA LEU A 93 6.48 0.09 -16.14
C LEU A 93 7.73 0.43 -15.32
N LYS A 94 8.72 1.10 -15.92
CA LYS A 94 10.00 1.39 -15.29
C LYS A 94 9.82 2.34 -14.10
N GLY A 95 10.37 1.97 -12.96
CA GLY A 95 10.29 2.75 -11.72
C GLY A 95 8.93 2.69 -11.02
N SER A 96 7.97 1.89 -11.52
CA SER A 96 6.68 1.67 -10.87
C SER A 96 6.80 0.82 -9.60
N ALA A 97 5.73 0.79 -8.81
CA ALA A 97 5.62 -0.14 -7.67
C ALA A 97 5.68 -1.62 -8.12
N TYR A 98 5.20 -1.93 -9.33
CA TYR A 98 5.36 -3.25 -9.95
C TYR A 98 6.83 -3.58 -10.17
N ASP A 99 7.60 -2.66 -10.76
CA ASP A 99 9.03 -2.89 -11.05
C ASP A 99 9.82 -3.18 -9.76
N LEU A 100 9.52 -2.44 -8.69
CA LEU A 100 10.09 -2.68 -7.37
C LEU A 100 9.67 -4.04 -6.79
N ALA A 101 8.38 -4.39 -6.85
CA ALA A 101 7.87 -5.67 -6.34
C ALA A 101 8.50 -6.86 -7.09
N ARG A 102 8.64 -6.77 -8.42
CA ARG A 102 9.31 -7.75 -9.27
C ARG A 102 10.78 -7.92 -8.88
N LEU A 103 11.51 -6.79 -8.76
CA LEU A 103 12.93 -6.77 -8.42
C LEU A 103 13.22 -7.41 -7.06
N THR A 104 12.37 -7.11 -6.08
CA THR A 104 12.54 -7.57 -4.69
C THR A 104 11.83 -8.89 -4.40
N LYS A 105 11.10 -9.44 -5.37
CA LYS A 105 10.22 -10.63 -5.23
C LYS A 105 9.23 -10.49 -4.07
N THR A 106 8.78 -9.26 -3.80
CA THR A 106 7.86 -8.96 -2.71
C THR A 106 6.43 -9.34 -3.11
N PRO A 107 5.70 -10.13 -2.30
CA PRO A 107 4.29 -10.40 -2.53
C PRO A 107 3.47 -9.11 -2.40
N VAL A 108 2.44 -8.98 -3.24
CA VAL A 108 1.65 -7.75 -3.37
C VAL A 108 0.29 -7.93 -2.73
N ILE A 109 -0.08 -7.02 -1.84
CA ILE A 109 -1.45 -6.82 -1.39
C ILE A 109 -2.04 -5.65 -2.19
N LEU A 110 -3.13 -5.89 -2.90
CA LEU A 110 -3.80 -4.90 -3.73
C LEU A 110 -4.90 -4.19 -2.92
N VAL A 111 -4.78 -2.89 -2.75
CA VAL A 111 -5.82 -2.06 -2.09
C VAL A 111 -6.76 -1.54 -3.15
N VAL A 112 -7.99 -2.01 -3.14
CA VAL A 112 -9.00 -1.66 -4.15
C VAL A 112 -10.06 -0.76 -3.53
N ASN A 113 -10.23 0.44 -4.08
CA ASN A 113 -11.37 1.29 -3.71
C ASN A 113 -12.65 0.71 -4.29
N ALA A 114 -13.52 0.25 -3.41
CA ALA A 114 -14.75 -0.45 -3.78
C ALA A 114 -15.99 0.45 -3.74
N LYS A 115 -15.82 1.77 -3.58
CA LYS A 115 -16.94 2.71 -3.58
C LYS A 115 -17.70 2.66 -4.90
N GLY A 116 -18.99 2.30 -4.82
CA GLY A 116 -19.88 2.23 -6.01
C GLY A 116 -19.60 1.05 -6.93
N ALA A 117 -18.82 0.05 -6.50
CA ALA A 117 -18.56 -1.17 -7.28
C ALA A 117 -18.95 -2.42 -6.47
N ALA A 118 -19.27 -3.49 -7.16
CA ALA A 118 -19.58 -4.81 -6.61
C ALA A 118 -18.71 -5.87 -7.31
N LEU A 119 -19.28 -6.75 -8.10
CA LEU A 119 -18.52 -7.80 -8.80
C LEU A 119 -17.47 -7.24 -9.80
N SER A 120 -17.60 -6.00 -10.27
CA SER A 120 -16.59 -5.33 -11.08
C SER A 120 -15.22 -5.24 -10.37
N ILE A 121 -15.19 -5.34 -9.04
CA ILE A 121 -13.97 -5.43 -8.25
C ILE A 121 -13.18 -6.69 -8.63
N ALA A 122 -13.86 -7.82 -8.86
CA ALA A 122 -13.23 -9.06 -9.30
C ALA A 122 -12.52 -8.89 -10.65
N ALA A 123 -13.19 -8.26 -11.62
CA ALA A 123 -12.59 -7.97 -12.92
C ALA A 123 -11.33 -7.08 -12.79
N MET A 124 -11.35 -6.10 -11.88
CA MET A 124 -10.18 -5.26 -11.60
C MET A 124 -9.03 -6.09 -11.01
N ILE A 125 -9.31 -6.89 -9.97
CA ILE A 125 -8.28 -7.73 -9.32
C ILE A 125 -7.70 -8.73 -10.33
N GLU A 126 -8.54 -9.37 -11.13
CA GLU A 126 -8.13 -10.32 -12.17
C GLU A 126 -7.26 -9.65 -13.25
N GLY A 127 -7.62 -8.43 -13.64
CA GLY A 127 -6.80 -7.63 -14.55
C GLY A 127 -5.40 -7.38 -13.98
N PHE A 128 -5.30 -6.96 -12.72
CA PHE A 128 -4.02 -6.71 -12.06
C PHE A 128 -3.19 -7.99 -11.86
N LYS A 129 -3.83 -9.10 -11.51
CA LYS A 129 -3.20 -10.41 -11.35
C LYS A 129 -2.59 -10.93 -12.65
N ASN A 130 -3.29 -10.74 -13.78
CA ASN A 130 -2.90 -11.33 -15.06
C ASN A 130 -2.15 -10.38 -16.00
N PHE A 131 -2.11 -9.09 -15.70
CA PHE A 131 -1.43 -8.10 -16.57
C PHE A 131 0.07 -8.39 -16.72
N ARG A 132 0.70 -8.94 -15.67
CA ARG A 132 2.09 -9.44 -15.70
C ARG A 132 2.18 -10.71 -14.85
N LYS A 133 2.87 -11.72 -15.37
CA LYS A 133 2.99 -13.04 -14.73
C LYS A 133 4.13 -13.17 -13.72
N ASP A 134 5.01 -12.18 -13.69
CA ASP A 134 6.23 -12.15 -12.85
C ASP A 134 6.04 -11.40 -11.53
N VAL A 135 4.79 -11.15 -11.15
CA VAL A 135 4.40 -10.59 -9.84
C VAL A 135 3.43 -11.52 -9.14
N ASN A 136 3.61 -11.63 -7.83
CA ASN A 136 2.72 -12.37 -6.97
C ASN A 136 1.70 -11.43 -6.29
N VAL A 137 0.49 -11.32 -6.83
CA VAL A 137 -0.64 -10.70 -6.13
C VAL A 137 -1.17 -11.71 -5.12
N ALA A 138 -0.72 -11.59 -3.87
CA ALA A 138 -0.97 -12.56 -2.80
C ALA A 138 -2.30 -12.33 -2.07
N GLY A 139 -2.93 -11.17 -2.24
CA GLY A 139 -4.19 -10.84 -1.60
C GLY A 139 -4.70 -9.46 -1.99
N ALA A 140 -5.95 -9.18 -1.61
CA ALA A 140 -6.54 -7.85 -1.78
C ALA A 140 -7.22 -7.36 -0.49
N VAL A 141 -7.31 -6.05 -0.33
CA VAL A 141 -8.07 -5.36 0.73
C VAL A 141 -9.03 -4.39 0.06
N LEU A 142 -10.30 -4.44 0.46
CA LEU A 142 -11.31 -3.52 -0.04
C LEU A 142 -11.37 -2.25 0.81
N ASN A 143 -11.27 -1.10 0.17
CA ASN A 143 -11.43 0.20 0.82
C ASN A 143 -12.79 0.82 0.49
N ASN A 144 -13.35 1.59 1.42
CA ASN A 144 -14.64 2.25 1.33
C ASN A 144 -15.83 1.27 1.22
N VAL A 145 -15.81 0.19 2.00
CA VAL A 145 -16.94 -0.75 2.11
C VAL A 145 -17.38 -0.91 3.56
N THR A 146 -18.65 -1.25 3.76
CA THR A 146 -19.17 -1.64 5.07
C THR A 146 -18.86 -3.11 5.36
N ALA A 147 -18.92 -3.51 6.64
CA ALA A 147 -18.78 -4.91 7.04
C ALA A 147 -19.75 -5.83 6.30
N MET A 148 -21.01 -5.41 6.18
CA MET A 148 -22.06 -6.16 5.48
C MET A 148 -21.72 -6.34 4.02
N SER A 149 -21.33 -5.27 3.31
CA SER A 149 -20.95 -5.34 1.90
C SER A 149 -19.70 -6.19 1.69
N TYR A 150 -18.72 -6.12 2.59
CA TYR A 150 -17.53 -6.95 2.53
C TYR A 150 -17.87 -8.45 2.60
N LEU A 151 -18.70 -8.86 3.58
CA LEU A 151 -19.12 -10.25 3.72
C LEU A 151 -19.85 -10.75 2.49
N PHE A 152 -20.71 -9.91 1.92
CA PHE A 152 -21.46 -10.24 0.72
C PHE A 152 -20.57 -10.41 -0.53
N TYR A 153 -19.53 -9.56 -0.67
CA TYR A 153 -18.65 -9.60 -1.84
C TYR A 153 -17.54 -10.65 -1.75
N LYS A 154 -17.12 -11.00 -0.52
CA LYS A 154 -15.93 -11.81 -0.28
C LYS A 154 -15.95 -13.12 -1.05
N GLU A 155 -16.97 -13.94 -0.84
CA GLU A 155 -17.06 -15.26 -1.46
C GLU A 155 -17.07 -15.18 -3.00
N ALA A 156 -17.87 -14.25 -3.55
CA ALA A 156 -17.96 -14.07 -4.99
C ALA A 156 -16.62 -13.63 -5.61
N ILE A 157 -15.95 -12.64 -5.01
CA ILE A 157 -14.68 -12.12 -5.53
C ILE A 157 -13.57 -13.16 -5.42
N GLU A 158 -13.45 -13.85 -4.28
CA GLU A 158 -12.46 -14.90 -4.07
C GLU A 158 -12.66 -16.06 -5.05
N LYS A 159 -13.91 -16.45 -5.31
CA LYS A 159 -14.26 -17.49 -6.27
C LYS A 159 -13.85 -17.12 -7.70
N GLU A 160 -14.15 -15.90 -8.13
CA GLU A 160 -13.84 -15.44 -9.50
C GLU A 160 -12.33 -15.24 -9.72
N THR A 161 -11.63 -14.74 -8.71
CA THR A 161 -10.23 -14.31 -8.89
C THR A 161 -9.20 -15.32 -8.36
N GLY A 162 -9.61 -16.22 -7.46
CA GLY A 162 -8.69 -17.05 -6.67
C GLY A 162 -7.75 -16.25 -5.76
N ILE A 163 -8.02 -14.94 -5.57
CA ILE A 163 -7.23 -14.06 -4.71
C ILE A 163 -7.97 -13.85 -3.37
N PRO A 164 -7.34 -14.16 -2.23
CA PRO A 164 -7.97 -13.98 -0.93
C PRO A 164 -8.22 -12.50 -0.62
N LEU A 165 -9.42 -12.18 -0.14
CA LEU A 165 -9.72 -10.90 0.46
C LEU A 165 -9.30 -10.90 1.93
N LEU A 166 -8.21 -10.20 2.22
CA LEU A 166 -7.57 -10.19 3.54
C LEU A 166 -8.31 -9.32 4.56
N GLY A 167 -9.18 -8.43 4.10
CA GLY A 167 -9.95 -7.53 4.96
C GLY A 167 -10.52 -6.35 4.19
N TYR A 168 -11.07 -5.42 4.95
CA TYR A 168 -11.65 -4.19 4.41
C TYR A 168 -11.35 -2.99 5.31
N MET A 169 -11.45 -1.80 4.74
CA MET A 169 -11.48 -0.53 5.46
C MET A 169 -12.83 0.15 5.21
N PRO A 170 -13.54 0.56 6.28
CA PRO A 170 -14.76 1.34 6.12
C PRO A 170 -14.44 2.75 5.60
N HIS A 171 -15.46 3.45 5.16
CA HIS A 171 -15.32 4.89 4.87
C HIS A 171 -15.06 5.63 6.17
N MET A 172 -13.94 6.32 6.27
CA MET A 172 -13.52 7.09 7.44
C MET A 172 -13.45 8.57 7.08
N GLU A 173 -14.47 9.35 7.43
CA GLU A 173 -14.52 10.80 7.12
C GLU A 173 -13.32 11.57 7.70
N LYS A 174 -12.87 11.20 8.89
CA LYS A 174 -11.72 11.81 9.58
C LYS A 174 -10.37 11.43 8.98
N CYS A 175 -10.30 10.38 8.16
CA CYS A 175 -9.08 9.91 7.49
C CYS A 175 -8.99 10.37 6.03
N ASN A 176 -9.82 11.30 5.60
CA ASN A 176 -9.61 11.98 4.32
C ASN A 176 -8.35 12.85 4.46
N PHE A 177 -7.21 12.22 4.21
CA PHE A 177 -6.04 12.98 3.80
C PHE A 177 -6.42 13.63 2.48
N GLU A 178 -6.87 14.89 2.52
CA GLU A 178 -7.27 15.65 1.34
C GLU A 178 -6.24 15.44 0.23
N SER A 179 -6.71 15.31 -1.00
CA SER A 179 -5.84 15.04 -2.15
C SER A 179 -4.74 16.09 -2.16
N ARG A 180 -3.53 15.65 -1.81
CA ARG A 180 -2.41 16.53 -1.55
C ARG A 180 -1.95 17.13 -2.86
N HIS A 181 -2.40 18.33 -3.15
CA HIS A 181 -1.76 19.14 -4.15
C HIS A 181 -0.33 19.44 -3.67
N LEU A 182 0.65 18.72 -4.22
CA LEU A 182 2.10 18.98 -4.07
C LEU A 182 2.68 18.89 -2.63
N GLY A 183 2.19 17.99 -1.80
CA GLY A 183 2.97 17.58 -0.62
C GLY A 183 3.12 18.61 0.49
N LEU A 184 2.19 19.54 0.67
CA LEU A 184 2.36 20.69 1.56
C LEU A 184 1.79 20.50 2.97
N VAL A 185 1.06 19.42 3.27
CA VAL A 185 0.54 19.19 4.64
C VAL A 185 1.43 18.19 5.36
N THR A 186 2.13 18.64 6.38
CA THR A 186 3.01 17.78 7.21
C THR A 186 2.23 17.05 8.30
N ALA A 187 2.79 15.97 8.83
CA ALA A 187 2.17 15.22 9.93
C ALA A 187 1.93 16.09 11.20
N GLY A 188 2.68 17.19 11.37
CA GLY A 188 2.51 18.13 12.47
C GLY A 188 1.32 19.10 12.29
N GLU A 189 0.78 19.19 11.09
CA GLU A 189 -0.36 20.10 10.75
C GLU A 189 -1.70 19.39 10.82
N ILE A 190 -1.72 18.05 10.98
CA ILE A 190 -2.95 17.27 11.15
C ILE A 190 -3.27 17.14 12.62
N THR A 191 -4.18 17.97 13.10
CA THR A 191 -4.74 17.87 14.45
C THR A 191 -5.53 16.56 14.60
N GLY A 192 -5.34 15.84 15.72
CA GLY A 192 -6.08 14.61 16.01
C GLY A 192 -5.56 13.34 15.33
N LEU A 193 -4.39 13.39 14.68
CA LEU A 193 -3.82 12.26 13.96
C LEU A 193 -3.60 11.02 14.85
N GLN A 194 -3.24 11.20 16.12
CA GLN A 194 -3.06 10.11 17.10
C GLN A 194 -4.39 9.40 17.41
N GLU A 195 -5.51 10.13 17.43
CA GLU A 195 -6.83 9.55 17.64
C GLU A 195 -7.28 8.72 16.45
N ILE A 196 -6.98 9.18 15.22
CA ILE A 196 -7.29 8.48 13.97
C ILE A 196 -6.56 7.13 13.88
N ILE A 197 -5.32 7.06 14.38
CA ILE A 197 -4.47 5.86 14.32
C ILE A 197 -4.86 4.83 15.39
N ASN A 198 -5.47 5.26 16.47
CA ASN A 198 -5.86 4.38 17.57
C ASN A 198 -7.30 3.84 17.41
N THR A 199 -8.04 4.28 16.39
CA THR A 199 -9.37 3.77 16.01
C THR A 199 -9.26 2.60 15.05
#